data_2e0c6224c92b124dbaead50906326d9d
#
_entry.id   2e0c6224c92b124dbaead50906326d9d
#
_cell.length_a   1.000
_cell.length_b   1.000
_cell.length_c   1.000
_cell.angle_alpha   90.00
_cell.angle_beta   90.00
_cell.angle_gamma   90.00
#
_symmetry.space_group_name_H-M   'P 1'
#
loop_
_entity.id
_entity.type
_entity.pdbx_description
1 polymer ?
#
loop_
_entity_poly.entity_id
_entity_poly.type
_entity_poly.pdbx_seq_one_letter_code
_entity_poly.pdbx_strand_id
1 'polypeptide(L)'
;MPDPIQIRMGGYGPASTGFSRSLKFIGDRLSAEFGDEVDIKYVWNVMDLGYRAEDILWLVEHGLLTLGYQSSSYLTDRVPELGIVDLPFLFGNTQAARAAMDGALGDVLARKVEERVNYRILGWFENGFRHISNRVRELRLPADLIGLTIRVLPSKVQARTFELLGAVPMRMDLTEAIKMIAAGTIDAQENPLSNTVTYGVHKFHRFHTLSNHFYISRPIFLHRTAFDAWPARLQRAMQSAITDAVAFQRGLHVQEEKDARKGIEAQGCEIVELTAGEHDAFRAAVQPLLDDARGSFGRDLFALTS
;
A
#
# COMPACT_ATOMS: atom_id res chain seq x y z
N MET A 1 17.20 35.35 11.68
CA MET A 1 15.98 34.50 11.78
C MET A 1 16.45 33.10 12.10
N PRO A 2 15.72 32.28 12.84
CA PRO A 2 16.10 30.88 13.01
C PRO A 2 16.11 30.18 11.64
N ASP A 3 16.92 29.14 11.53
CA ASP A 3 16.98 28.35 10.29
C ASP A 3 15.61 27.70 10.00
N PRO A 4 15.18 27.60 8.74
CA PRO A 4 13.91 27.00 8.37
C PRO A 4 13.86 25.52 8.74
N ILE A 5 12.70 25.07 9.19
CA ILE A 5 12.46 23.65 9.49
C ILE A 5 12.51 22.86 8.18
N GLN A 6 13.44 21.93 8.11
CA GLN A 6 13.62 21.07 6.92
C GLN A 6 12.56 19.98 6.90
N ILE A 7 11.76 19.94 5.82
CA ILE A 7 10.73 18.91 5.61
C ILE A 7 11.02 18.19 4.29
N ARG A 8 11.59 16.99 4.37
CA ARG A 8 11.92 16.14 3.23
C ARG A 8 10.90 15.03 3.10
N MET A 9 10.10 15.08 2.03
CA MET A 9 9.05 14.11 1.78
C MET A 9 9.48 13.10 0.72
N GLY A 10 9.33 11.80 1.00
CA GLY A 10 9.76 10.73 0.13
C GLY A 10 8.65 9.82 -0.35
N GLY A 11 8.80 9.33 -1.58
CA GLY A 11 7.97 8.31 -2.21
C GLY A 11 8.80 7.30 -2.99
N TYR A 12 8.13 6.37 -3.65
CA TYR A 12 8.77 5.35 -4.51
C TYR A 12 7.99 5.17 -5.83
N GLY A 13 7.64 6.28 -6.44
CA GLY A 13 6.99 6.35 -7.74
C GLY A 13 7.14 7.72 -8.39
N PRO A 14 6.84 7.84 -9.69
CA PRO A 14 6.94 9.10 -10.42
C PRO A 14 6.15 10.24 -9.78
N ALA A 15 6.56 11.48 -10.02
CA ALA A 15 5.88 12.69 -9.53
C ALA A 15 4.40 12.80 -9.98
N SER A 16 4.03 12.10 -11.06
CA SER A 16 2.68 12.08 -11.63
C SER A 16 1.67 11.21 -10.87
N THR A 17 2.14 10.31 -9.99
CA THR A 17 1.24 9.43 -9.23
C THR A 17 0.39 10.20 -8.22
N GLY A 18 -0.80 9.69 -7.91
CA GLY A 18 -1.68 10.26 -6.89
C GLY A 18 -1.00 10.41 -5.53
N PHE A 19 -0.12 9.47 -5.17
CA PHE A 19 0.70 9.57 -3.95
C PHE A 19 1.67 10.75 -3.98
N SER A 20 2.47 10.89 -5.03
CA SER A 20 3.42 11.98 -5.18
C SER A 20 2.72 13.35 -5.26
N ARG A 21 1.60 13.42 -5.99
CA ARG A 21 0.75 14.61 -6.05
C ARG A 21 0.18 14.98 -4.68
N SER A 22 -0.12 13.99 -3.83
CA SER A 22 -0.61 14.22 -2.47
C SER A 22 0.50 14.68 -1.53
N LEU A 23 1.73 14.20 -1.69
CA LEU A 23 2.89 14.78 -1.00
C LEU A 23 3.09 16.25 -1.40
N LYS A 24 2.96 16.56 -2.70
CA LYS A 24 3.03 17.95 -3.17
C LYS A 24 1.93 18.80 -2.57
N PHE A 25 0.70 18.31 -2.51
CA PHE A 25 -0.44 18.99 -1.88
C PHE A 25 -0.16 19.34 -0.41
N ILE A 26 0.41 18.40 0.37
CA ILE A 26 0.83 18.66 1.75
C ILE A 26 1.84 19.80 1.80
N GLY A 27 2.89 19.72 0.99
CA GLY A 27 3.96 20.73 0.97
C GLY A 27 3.49 22.11 0.52
N ASP A 28 2.65 22.18 -0.52
CA ASP A 28 2.08 23.45 -1.01
C ASP A 28 1.27 24.17 0.10
N ARG A 29 0.49 23.41 0.89
CA ARG A 29 -0.27 23.96 2.04
C ARG A 29 0.65 24.49 3.14
N LEU A 30 1.67 23.72 3.49
CA LEU A 30 2.64 24.15 4.51
C LEU A 30 3.44 25.37 4.02
N SER A 31 3.87 25.39 2.76
CA SER A 31 4.57 26.53 2.19
C SER A 31 3.69 27.78 2.16
N ALA A 32 2.41 27.64 1.86
CA ALA A 32 1.47 28.76 1.83
C ALA A 32 1.21 29.35 3.24
N GLU A 33 1.23 28.51 4.29
CA GLU A 33 0.96 28.95 5.67
C GLU A 33 2.22 29.45 6.38
N PHE A 34 3.40 28.87 6.11
CA PHE A 34 4.62 29.09 6.88
C PHE A 34 5.71 29.87 6.13
N GLY A 35 5.61 29.98 4.79
CA GLY A 35 6.60 30.70 3.98
C GLY A 35 8.04 30.23 4.27
N ASP A 36 8.89 31.17 4.63
CA ASP A 36 10.32 30.94 4.90
C ASP A 36 10.60 30.22 6.24
N GLU A 37 9.58 29.94 7.06
CA GLU A 37 9.74 29.14 8.29
C GLU A 37 9.99 27.66 8.00
N VAL A 38 9.65 27.19 6.79
CA VAL A 38 9.82 25.80 6.35
C VAL A 38 10.58 25.71 5.02
N ASP A 39 11.48 24.73 4.89
CA ASP A 39 12.14 24.37 3.61
C ASP A 39 11.68 22.97 3.20
N ILE A 40 10.83 22.88 2.16
CA ILE A 40 10.19 21.64 1.73
C ILE A 40 10.89 21.09 0.49
N LYS A 41 11.30 19.83 0.56
CA LYS A 41 11.94 19.11 -0.55
C LYS A 41 11.29 17.75 -0.78
N TYR A 42 11.30 17.31 -2.03
CA TYR A 42 10.70 16.04 -2.44
C TYR A 42 11.73 15.11 -3.03
N VAL A 43 11.68 13.85 -2.61
CA VAL A 43 12.31 12.71 -3.26
C VAL A 43 11.16 11.84 -3.79
N TRP A 44 10.70 12.12 -5.01
CA TRP A 44 9.53 11.46 -5.59
C TRP A 44 9.68 9.96 -5.64
N ASN A 45 10.86 9.49 -6.03
CA ASN A 45 11.15 8.08 -6.19
C ASN A 45 12.54 7.74 -5.63
N VAL A 46 12.60 7.16 -4.46
CA VAL A 46 13.87 6.76 -3.83
C VAL A 46 14.63 5.73 -4.67
N MET A 47 13.94 4.97 -5.53
CA MET A 47 14.57 3.99 -6.42
C MET A 47 15.46 4.65 -7.48
N ASP A 48 15.17 5.90 -7.89
CA ASP A 48 16.00 6.65 -8.82
C ASP A 48 17.36 7.06 -8.22
N LEU A 49 17.44 7.02 -6.87
CA LEU A 49 18.68 7.25 -6.11
C LEU A 49 19.43 5.97 -5.77
N GLY A 50 18.95 4.81 -6.27
CA GLY A 50 19.57 3.51 -6.04
C GLY A 50 19.10 2.79 -4.77
N TYR A 51 18.16 3.34 -4.01
CA TYR A 51 17.53 2.65 -2.88
C TYR A 51 16.48 1.64 -3.36
N ARG A 52 16.15 0.66 -2.51
CA ARG A 52 14.98 -0.18 -2.72
C ARG A 52 13.72 0.58 -2.28
N ALA A 53 12.55 0.19 -2.80
CA ALA A 53 11.29 0.82 -2.38
C ALA A 53 11.04 0.69 -0.87
N GLU A 54 11.47 -0.40 -0.24
CA GLU A 54 11.35 -0.62 1.21
C GLU A 54 12.29 0.25 2.05
N ASP A 55 13.40 0.73 1.48
CA ASP A 55 14.38 1.54 2.21
C ASP A 55 13.80 2.89 2.68
N ILE A 56 12.67 3.32 2.11
CA ILE A 56 11.95 4.51 2.58
C ILE A 56 11.56 4.41 4.06
N LEU A 57 11.30 3.22 4.56
CA LEU A 57 11.04 2.96 5.97
C LEU A 57 12.25 3.36 6.81
N TRP A 58 13.41 2.84 6.45
CA TRP A 58 14.67 3.16 7.14
C TRP A 58 15.04 4.65 7.02
N LEU A 59 14.86 5.24 5.82
CA LEU A 59 15.18 6.65 5.56
C LEU A 59 14.38 7.59 6.47
N VAL A 60 13.10 7.29 6.73
CA VAL A 60 12.27 8.09 7.64
C VAL A 60 12.57 7.76 9.10
N GLU A 61 12.77 6.49 9.46
CA GLU A 61 13.06 6.10 10.85
C GLU A 61 14.33 6.78 11.40
N HIS A 62 15.31 7.01 10.53
CA HIS A 62 16.59 7.63 10.89
C HIS A 62 16.67 9.13 10.56
N GLY A 63 15.56 9.75 10.15
CA GLY A 63 15.46 11.20 9.93
C GLY A 63 16.14 11.72 8.65
N LEU A 64 16.54 10.84 7.72
CA LEU A 64 17.02 11.24 6.40
C LEU A 64 15.90 11.79 5.53
N LEU A 65 14.71 11.24 5.68
CA LEU A 65 13.44 11.81 5.23
C LEU A 65 12.60 12.18 6.46
N THR A 66 11.84 13.25 6.35
CA THR A 66 10.91 13.69 7.41
C THR A 66 9.61 12.91 7.35
N LEU A 67 9.13 12.63 6.13
CA LEU A 67 7.84 11.98 5.86
C LEU A 67 7.98 11.03 4.67
N GLY A 68 7.28 9.91 4.78
CA GLY A 68 7.13 8.93 3.71
C GLY A 68 5.84 8.14 3.84
N TYR A 69 5.63 7.25 2.91
CA TYR A 69 4.55 6.26 2.94
C TYR A 69 5.06 4.92 2.39
N GLN A 70 4.52 3.82 2.88
CA GLN A 70 4.77 2.48 2.35
C GLN A 70 3.57 1.59 2.65
N SER A 71 3.39 0.47 1.96
CA SER A 71 2.36 -0.50 2.32
C SER A 71 2.55 -0.99 3.76
N SER A 72 1.46 -1.06 4.53
CA SER A 72 1.46 -1.59 5.90
C SER A 72 2.08 -2.98 6.00
N SER A 73 1.95 -3.78 4.97
CA SER A 73 2.49 -5.14 4.86
C SER A 73 4.01 -5.23 5.05
N TYR A 74 4.76 -4.17 4.72
CA TYR A 74 6.21 -4.11 4.92
C TYR A 74 6.63 -3.96 6.39
N LEU A 75 5.70 -3.62 7.26
CA LEU A 75 5.95 -3.46 8.70
C LEU A 75 5.49 -4.67 9.53
N THR A 76 4.85 -5.68 8.92
CA THR A 76 4.25 -6.81 9.65
C THR A 76 5.23 -7.67 10.43
N ASP A 77 6.48 -7.77 10.03
CA ASP A 77 7.51 -8.49 10.81
C ASP A 77 7.91 -7.72 12.10
N ARG A 78 7.76 -6.40 12.13
CA ARG A 78 8.02 -5.54 13.29
C ARG A 78 6.77 -5.26 14.12
N VAL A 79 5.62 -5.18 13.46
CA VAL A 79 4.30 -4.85 14.01
C VAL A 79 3.29 -5.89 13.51
N PRO A 80 3.26 -7.10 14.11
CA PRO A 80 2.45 -8.22 13.62
C PRO A 80 0.95 -7.91 13.52
N GLU A 81 0.45 -6.97 14.33
CA GLU A 81 -0.96 -6.54 14.31
C GLU A 81 -1.38 -5.96 12.96
N LEU A 82 -0.44 -5.38 12.20
CA LEU A 82 -0.70 -4.91 10.84
C LEU A 82 -1.10 -6.05 9.88
N GLY A 83 -0.76 -7.29 10.21
CA GLY A 83 -1.18 -8.46 9.43
C GLY A 83 -2.70 -8.64 9.36
N ILE A 84 -3.48 -8.02 10.26
CA ILE A 84 -4.94 -8.11 10.22
C ILE A 84 -5.51 -7.48 8.93
N VAL A 85 -4.95 -6.37 8.46
CA VAL A 85 -5.40 -5.72 7.22
C VAL A 85 -4.82 -6.37 5.95
N ASP A 86 -3.95 -7.37 6.11
CA ASP A 86 -3.49 -8.24 5.03
C ASP A 86 -4.38 -9.50 4.88
N LEU A 87 -5.40 -9.68 5.73
CA LEU A 87 -6.32 -10.81 5.61
C LEU A 87 -7.11 -10.72 4.30
N PRO A 88 -7.25 -11.85 3.57
CA PRO A 88 -7.99 -11.85 2.32
C PRO A 88 -9.49 -11.64 2.56
N PHE A 89 -10.12 -10.88 1.67
CA PHE A 89 -11.56 -10.60 1.68
C PHE A 89 -12.09 -10.00 3.00
N LEU A 90 -11.22 -9.30 3.73
CA LEU A 90 -11.56 -8.68 5.02
C LEU A 90 -12.66 -7.62 4.86
N PHE A 91 -12.55 -6.79 3.84
CA PHE A 91 -13.48 -5.71 3.56
C PHE A 91 -14.33 -6.03 2.33
N GLY A 92 -15.66 -5.86 2.45
CA GLY A 92 -16.59 -6.12 1.35
C GLY A 92 -16.58 -5.04 0.26
N ASN A 93 -16.13 -3.83 0.57
CA ASN A 93 -16.06 -2.71 -0.37
C ASN A 93 -15.12 -1.61 0.15
N THR A 94 -14.82 -0.66 -0.73
CA THR A 94 -13.93 0.48 -0.44
C THR A 94 -14.45 1.36 0.70
N GLN A 95 -15.76 1.55 0.83
CA GLN A 95 -16.34 2.40 1.88
C GLN A 95 -16.13 1.78 3.26
N ALA A 96 -16.35 0.48 3.42
CA ALA A 96 -16.11 -0.25 4.66
C ALA A 96 -14.62 -0.20 5.04
N ALA A 97 -13.73 -0.42 4.06
CA ALA A 97 -12.29 -0.37 4.29
C ALA A 97 -11.83 1.03 4.73
N ARG A 98 -12.30 2.10 4.06
CA ARG A 98 -12.01 3.48 4.46
C ARG A 98 -12.52 3.78 5.86
N ALA A 99 -13.76 3.41 6.18
CA ALA A 99 -14.34 3.65 7.50
C ALA A 99 -13.54 2.94 8.62
N ALA A 100 -13.10 1.71 8.40
CA ALA A 100 -12.27 0.99 9.36
C ALA A 100 -10.89 1.65 9.54
N MET A 101 -10.22 2.04 8.44
CA MET A 101 -8.88 2.62 8.49
C MET A 101 -8.85 4.08 8.95
N ASP A 102 -9.93 4.82 8.77
CA ASP A 102 -10.09 6.19 9.31
C ASP A 102 -10.65 6.21 10.73
N GLY A 103 -11.09 5.04 11.22
CA GLY A 103 -11.69 4.85 12.53
C GLY A 103 -10.79 4.11 13.53
N ALA A 104 -11.45 3.41 14.46
CA ALA A 104 -10.80 2.77 15.60
C ALA A 104 -9.73 1.73 15.20
N LEU A 105 -9.91 1.01 14.09
CA LEU A 105 -8.90 0.07 13.59
C LEU A 105 -7.61 0.81 13.21
N GLY A 106 -7.71 1.84 12.37
CA GLY A 106 -6.55 2.63 11.96
C GLY A 106 -5.83 3.28 13.13
N ASP A 107 -6.59 3.80 14.13
CA ASP A 107 -6.03 4.39 15.35
C ASP A 107 -5.26 3.36 16.20
N VAL A 108 -5.80 2.15 16.35
CA VAL A 108 -5.12 1.08 17.08
C VAL A 108 -3.84 0.68 16.37
N LEU A 109 -3.91 0.48 15.05
CA LEU A 109 -2.74 0.09 14.25
C LEU A 109 -1.67 1.18 14.25
N ALA A 110 -2.05 2.47 14.17
CA ALA A 110 -1.12 3.59 14.27
C ALA A 110 -0.37 3.56 15.60
N ARG A 111 -1.07 3.41 16.73
CA ARG A 111 -0.44 3.28 18.05
C ARG A 111 0.51 2.09 18.12
N LYS A 112 0.14 0.94 17.56
CA LYS A 112 1.02 -0.25 17.54
C LYS A 112 2.30 -0.03 16.74
N VAL A 113 2.23 0.74 15.66
CA VAL A 113 3.43 1.18 14.92
C VAL A 113 4.27 2.12 15.77
N GLU A 114 3.66 3.15 16.36
CA GLU A 114 4.34 4.16 17.16
C GLU A 114 5.00 3.60 18.43
N GLU A 115 4.46 2.50 19.00
CA GLU A 115 5.05 1.80 20.14
C GLU A 115 6.39 1.13 19.80
N ARG A 116 6.61 0.73 18.54
CA ARG A 116 7.74 -0.13 18.13
C ARG A 116 8.72 0.52 17.17
N VAL A 117 8.28 1.56 16.48
CA VAL A 117 9.07 2.24 15.45
C VAL A 117 9.10 3.75 15.73
N ASN A 118 10.17 4.42 15.34
CA ASN A 118 10.29 5.88 15.55
C ASN A 118 9.47 6.67 14.52
N TYR A 119 8.18 6.28 14.36
CA TYR A 119 7.23 6.98 13.50
C TYR A 119 6.14 7.67 14.29
N ARG A 120 5.58 8.72 13.69
CA ARG A 120 4.27 9.29 13.98
C ARG A 120 3.37 9.02 12.77
N ILE A 121 2.24 8.34 12.97
CA ILE A 121 1.29 8.05 11.91
C ILE A 121 0.17 9.08 11.95
N LEU A 122 0.00 9.85 10.88
CA LEU A 122 -1.00 10.93 10.81
C LEU A 122 -2.15 10.64 9.85
N GLY A 123 -2.13 9.51 9.14
CA GLY A 123 -3.18 9.11 8.23
C GLY A 123 -2.80 7.91 7.38
N TRP A 124 -3.73 7.49 6.53
CA TRP A 124 -3.61 6.31 5.69
C TRP A 124 -4.00 6.65 4.25
N PHE A 125 -3.04 6.64 3.33
CA PHE A 125 -3.34 6.68 1.90
C PHE A 125 -3.98 5.37 1.47
N GLU A 126 -4.88 5.46 0.49
CA GLU A 126 -5.49 4.30 -0.12
C GLU A 126 -4.59 3.71 -1.20
N ASN A 127 -4.22 2.43 -1.05
CA ASN A 127 -3.70 1.65 -2.16
C ASN A 127 -4.82 0.90 -2.88
N GLY A 128 -5.92 0.64 -2.19
CA GLY A 128 -7.15 0.08 -2.73
C GLY A 128 -7.16 -1.43 -2.83
N PHE A 129 -8.16 -1.94 -3.55
CA PHE A 129 -8.28 -3.36 -3.83
C PHE A 129 -7.20 -3.84 -4.78
N ARG A 130 -6.73 -5.06 -4.52
CA ARG A 130 -5.65 -5.69 -5.27
C ARG A 130 -6.18 -6.84 -6.12
N HIS A 131 -5.56 -6.99 -7.27
CA HIS A 131 -5.91 -7.92 -8.32
C HIS A 131 -4.70 -8.77 -8.69
N ILE A 132 -4.93 -9.94 -9.29
CA ILE A 132 -3.84 -10.83 -9.70
C ILE A 132 -3.54 -10.57 -11.17
N SER A 133 -2.27 -10.33 -11.50
CA SER A 133 -1.82 -10.32 -12.90
C SER A 133 -0.76 -11.39 -13.14
N ASN A 134 -0.77 -12.01 -14.33
CA ASN A 134 0.16 -13.07 -14.68
C ASN A 134 0.43 -13.13 -16.19
N ARG A 135 1.53 -13.80 -16.55
CA ARG A 135 1.94 -13.99 -17.95
C ARG A 135 1.47 -15.31 -18.58
N VAL A 136 0.89 -16.22 -17.79
CA VAL A 136 0.75 -17.64 -18.17
C VAL A 136 -0.65 -17.96 -18.71
N ARG A 137 -1.72 -17.61 -17.96
CA ARG A 137 -3.10 -18.01 -18.28
C ARG A 137 -4.15 -17.17 -17.58
N GLU A 138 -5.36 -17.25 -18.08
CA GLU A 138 -6.55 -16.75 -17.39
C GLU A 138 -6.74 -17.45 -16.05
N LEU A 139 -7.13 -16.70 -15.01
CA LEU A 139 -7.40 -17.23 -13.67
C LEU A 139 -8.85 -16.94 -13.32
N ARG A 140 -9.65 -17.99 -13.16
CA ARG A 140 -11.05 -17.90 -12.70
C ARG A 140 -11.32 -18.65 -11.41
N LEU A 141 -10.54 -19.67 -11.11
CA LEU A 141 -10.66 -20.52 -9.93
C LEU A 141 -9.31 -20.64 -9.21
N PRO A 142 -9.29 -20.96 -7.91
CA PRO A 142 -8.04 -21.23 -7.19
C PRO A 142 -7.16 -22.29 -7.89
N ALA A 143 -7.76 -23.30 -8.51
CA ALA A 143 -7.04 -24.34 -9.26
C ALA A 143 -6.17 -23.77 -10.39
N ASP A 144 -6.52 -22.63 -10.97
CA ASP A 144 -5.76 -21.99 -12.04
C ASP A 144 -4.44 -21.38 -11.53
N LEU A 145 -4.30 -21.17 -10.21
CA LEU A 145 -3.09 -20.66 -9.55
C LEU A 145 -2.07 -21.77 -9.25
N ILE A 146 -2.48 -23.05 -9.33
CA ILE A 146 -1.61 -24.17 -8.96
C ILE A 146 -0.28 -24.11 -9.72
N GLY A 147 0.80 -24.07 -8.95
CA GLY A 147 2.18 -24.09 -9.43
C GLY A 147 2.70 -22.76 -9.99
N LEU A 148 1.89 -21.69 -10.08
CA LEU A 148 2.39 -20.39 -10.47
C LEU A 148 3.25 -19.77 -9.36
N THR A 149 4.43 -19.28 -9.72
CA THR A 149 5.20 -18.42 -8.84
C THR A 149 4.56 -17.03 -8.81
N ILE A 150 4.25 -16.54 -7.60
CA ILE A 150 3.61 -15.23 -7.44
C ILE A 150 4.38 -14.35 -6.46
N ARG A 151 4.69 -13.14 -6.87
CA ARG A 151 5.23 -12.14 -5.96
C ARG A 151 4.12 -11.61 -5.05
N VAL A 152 4.40 -11.59 -3.75
CA VAL A 152 3.58 -10.94 -2.73
C VAL A 152 4.42 -9.94 -1.95
N LEU A 153 3.76 -9.01 -1.24
CA LEU A 153 4.42 -8.10 -0.31
C LEU A 153 5.12 -8.90 0.82
N PRO A 154 6.06 -8.30 1.55
CA PRO A 154 6.74 -8.94 2.69
C PRO A 154 5.79 -9.21 3.87
N SER A 155 4.76 -10.03 3.66
CA SER A 155 3.74 -10.40 4.64
C SER A 155 3.54 -11.90 4.68
N LYS A 156 3.55 -12.46 5.90
CA LYS A 156 3.27 -13.90 6.11
C LYS A 156 1.82 -14.23 5.79
N VAL A 157 0.89 -13.31 6.12
CA VAL A 157 -0.54 -13.49 5.85
C VAL A 157 -0.81 -13.56 4.34
N GLN A 158 -0.19 -12.65 3.57
CA GLN A 158 -0.34 -12.68 2.11
C GLN A 158 0.30 -13.93 1.49
N ALA A 159 1.48 -14.34 1.95
CA ALA A 159 2.10 -15.58 1.49
C ALA A 159 1.18 -16.77 1.78
N ARG A 160 0.66 -16.89 3.02
CA ARG A 160 -0.24 -17.97 3.40
C ARG A 160 -1.51 -18.00 2.57
N THR A 161 -2.06 -16.82 2.23
CA THR A 161 -3.22 -16.72 1.32
C THR A 161 -2.92 -17.41 -0.02
N PHE A 162 -1.82 -17.09 -0.66
CA PHE A 162 -1.49 -17.66 -1.97
C PHE A 162 -1.05 -19.13 -1.91
N GLU A 163 -0.46 -19.59 -0.80
CA GLU A 163 -0.25 -21.03 -0.56
C GLU A 163 -1.58 -21.79 -0.54
N LEU A 164 -2.59 -21.28 0.17
CA LEU A 164 -3.92 -21.89 0.22
C LEU A 164 -4.63 -21.88 -1.13
N LEU A 165 -4.34 -20.91 -1.98
CA LEU A 165 -4.80 -20.83 -3.36
C LEU A 165 -4.01 -21.73 -4.33
N GLY A 166 -2.97 -22.42 -3.85
CA GLY A 166 -2.17 -23.38 -4.65
C GLY A 166 -0.99 -22.76 -5.39
N ALA A 167 -0.74 -21.46 -5.26
CA ALA A 167 0.43 -20.80 -5.85
C ALA A 167 1.70 -20.99 -4.99
N VAL A 168 2.84 -20.61 -5.53
CA VAL A 168 4.14 -20.56 -4.87
C VAL A 168 4.49 -19.10 -4.57
N PRO A 169 4.14 -18.57 -3.38
CA PRO A 169 4.37 -17.15 -3.08
C PRO A 169 5.85 -16.86 -2.82
N MET A 170 6.29 -15.72 -3.34
CA MET A 170 7.62 -15.16 -3.15
C MET A 170 7.49 -13.78 -2.47
N ARG A 171 7.83 -13.70 -1.18
CA ARG A 171 7.84 -12.43 -0.44
C ARG A 171 9.06 -11.62 -0.84
N MET A 172 8.88 -10.45 -1.42
CA MET A 172 10.00 -9.60 -1.83
C MET A 172 9.61 -8.13 -1.99
N ASP A 173 10.62 -7.27 -1.93
CA ASP A 173 10.49 -5.85 -2.23
C ASP A 173 10.06 -5.61 -3.68
N LEU A 174 9.43 -4.45 -3.90
CA LEU A 174 8.95 -4.04 -5.22
C LEU A 174 10.09 -3.91 -6.24
N THR A 175 11.23 -3.37 -5.83
CA THR A 175 12.38 -3.11 -6.72
C THR A 175 12.93 -4.40 -7.31
N GLU A 176 13.01 -5.45 -6.50
CA GLU A 176 13.41 -6.79 -6.94
C GLU A 176 12.32 -7.42 -7.80
N ALA A 177 11.07 -7.32 -7.36
CA ALA A 177 9.92 -7.88 -8.08
C ALA A 177 9.82 -7.37 -9.52
N ILE A 178 9.97 -6.06 -9.76
CA ILE A 178 9.93 -5.47 -11.10
C ILE A 178 11.00 -6.11 -12.01
N LYS A 179 12.23 -6.30 -11.50
CA LYS A 179 13.33 -6.92 -12.26
C LYS A 179 13.02 -8.37 -12.62
N MET A 180 12.53 -9.14 -11.65
CA MET A 180 12.22 -10.56 -11.84
C MET A 180 11.02 -10.78 -12.77
N ILE A 181 9.99 -9.94 -12.70
CA ILE A 181 8.84 -9.95 -13.61
C ILE A 181 9.30 -9.64 -15.04
N ALA A 182 10.10 -8.58 -15.21
CA ALA A 182 10.62 -8.20 -16.51
C ALA A 182 11.53 -9.28 -17.12
N ALA A 183 12.28 -10.01 -16.28
CA ALA A 183 13.09 -11.16 -16.70
C ALA A 183 12.27 -12.44 -16.96
N GLY A 184 10.98 -12.46 -16.63
CA GLY A 184 10.11 -13.64 -16.75
C GLY A 184 10.44 -14.77 -15.78
N THR A 185 11.11 -14.48 -14.66
CA THR A 185 11.46 -15.46 -13.62
C THR A 185 10.37 -15.64 -12.56
N ILE A 186 9.37 -14.76 -12.56
CA ILE A 186 8.15 -14.86 -11.74
C ILE A 186 6.95 -14.84 -12.70
N ASP A 187 5.95 -15.69 -12.44
CA ASP A 187 4.79 -15.84 -13.32
C ASP A 187 3.71 -14.80 -13.05
N ALA A 188 3.55 -14.39 -11.79
CA ALA A 188 2.43 -13.57 -11.35
C ALA A 188 2.83 -12.53 -10.28
N GLN A 189 1.99 -11.53 -10.11
CA GLN A 189 2.01 -10.59 -8.98
C GLN A 189 0.58 -10.19 -8.62
N GLU A 190 0.42 -9.54 -7.47
CA GLU A 190 -0.83 -8.93 -7.05
C GLU A 190 -0.63 -7.44 -6.76
N ASN A 191 -1.50 -6.60 -7.29
CA ASN A 191 -1.51 -5.14 -7.13
C ASN A 191 -2.84 -4.53 -7.58
N PRO A 192 -3.17 -3.28 -7.20
CA PRO A 192 -4.16 -2.48 -7.92
C PRO A 192 -3.74 -2.28 -9.39
N LEU A 193 -4.70 -2.02 -10.26
CA LEU A 193 -4.40 -1.81 -11.68
C LEU A 193 -3.50 -0.58 -11.90
N SER A 194 -3.72 0.50 -11.15
CA SER A 194 -2.89 1.71 -11.20
C SER A 194 -1.43 1.42 -10.91
N ASN A 195 -1.13 0.62 -9.89
CA ASN A 195 0.24 0.21 -9.58
C ASN A 195 0.82 -0.72 -10.65
N THR A 196 0.02 -1.64 -11.19
CA THR A 196 0.42 -2.54 -12.28
C THR A 196 0.87 -1.75 -13.51
N VAL A 197 0.19 -0.64 -13.82
CA VAL A 197 0.58 0.28 -14.90
C VAL A 197 1.78 1.13 -14.51
N THR A 198 1.77 1.73 -13.33
CA THR A 198 2.86 2.61 -12.83
C THR A 198 4.21 1.90 -12.85
N TYR A 199 4.24 0.63 -12.47
CA TYR A 199 5.48 -0.18 -12.45
C TYR A 199 5.76 -0.91 -13.77
N GLY A 200 4.94 -0.70 -14.79
CA GLY A 200 5.12 -1.27 -16.13
C GLY A 200 4.88 -2.76 -16.24
N VAL A 201 4.30 -3.39 -15.19
CA VAL A 201 4.06 -4.85 -15.14
C VAL A 201 3.11 -5.33 -16.24
N HIS A 202 2.12 -4.53 -16.61
CA HIS A 202 1.18 -4.80 -17.70
C HIS A 202 1.87 -5.04 -19.07
N LYS A 203 3.14 -4.66 -19.22
CA LYS A 203 3.93 -4.95 -20.43
C LYS A 203 4.43 -6.39 -20.49
N PHE A 204 4.42 -7.10 -19.36
CA PHE A 204 4.93 -8.45 -19.21
C PHE A 204 3.84 -9.45 -18.82
N HIS A 205 2.75 -8.99 -18.21
CA HIS A 205 1.62 -9.81 -17.81
C HIS A 205 0.43 -9.57 -18.73
N ARG A 206 0.02 -10.63 -19.42
CA ARG A 206 -1.11 -10.58 -20.35
C ARG A 206 -2.46 -10.65 -19.65
N PHE A 207 -2.58 -11.40 -18.55
CA PHE A 207 -3.85 -11.70 -17.91
C PHE A 207 -3.97 -10.93 -16.57
N HIS A 208 -5.12 -10.28 -16.36
CA HIS A 208 -5.41 -9.48 -15.17
C HIS A 208 -6.77 -9.89 -14.60
N THR A 209 -6.78 -10.64 -13.48
CA THR A 209 -8.00 -11.09 -12.82
C THR A 209 -8.39 -10.14 -11.70
N LEU A 210 -9.59 -9.55 -11.80
CA LEU A 210 -10.15 -8.62 -10.81
C LEU A 210 -10.66 -9.39 -9.59
N SER A 211 -9.75 -9.87 -8.77
CA SER A 211 -10.02 -10.76 -7.65
C SER A 211 -10.43 -10.05 -6.36
N ASN A 212 -10.13 -8.78 -6.18
CA ASN A 212 -10.44 -7.98 -4.97
C ASN A 212 -10.06 -8.71 -3.65
N HIS A 213 -9.00 -9.50 -3.67
CA HIS A 213 -8.64 -10.41 -2.59
C HIS A 213 -8.05 -9.70 -1.37
N PHE A 214 -7.38 -8.55 -1.55
CA PHE A 214 -6.88 -7.70 -0.47
C PHE A 214 -7.31 -6.26 -0.69
N TYR A 215 -7.49 -5.52 0.40
CA TYR A 215 -7.52 -4.06 0.40
C TYR A 215 -6.39 -3.55 1.29
N ILE A 216 -5.45 -2.83 0.71
CA ILE A 216 -4.26 -2.36 1.43
C ILE A 216 -4.28 -0.84 1.55
N SER A 217 -3.87 -0.36 2.72
CA SER A 217 -3.59 1.04 2.99
C SER A 217 -2.10 1.28 3.17
N ARG A 218 -1.69 2.54 3.00
CA ARG A 218 -0.31 2.97 3.19
C ARG A 218 -0.27 3.98 4.33
N PRO A 219 0.25 3.63 5.52
CA PRO A 219 0.48 4.61 6.57
C PRO A 219 1.36 5.75 6.04
N ILE A 220 0.96 6.97 6.36
CA ILE A 220 1.75 8.18 6.17
C ILE A 220 2.52 8.37 7.46
N PHE A 221 3.82 8.12 7.43
CA PHE A 221 4.67 8.12 8.61
C PHE A 221 5.68 9.26 8.56
N LEU A 222 5.81 9.94 9.70
CA LEU A 222 6.81 10.97 9.92
C LEU A 222 7.86 10.46 10.90
N HIS A 223 9.09 10.98 10.77
CA HIS A 223 10.11 10.79 11.80
C HIS A 223 9.64 11.40 13.11
N ARG A 224 9.25 10.55 14.10
CA ARG A 224 8.56 11.00 15.32
C ARG A 224 9.36 12.01 16.11
N THR A 225 10.65 11.75 16.34
CA THR A 225 11.50 12.65 17.13
C THR A 225 11.56 14.06 16.54
N ALA A 226 11.62 14.19 15.21
CA ALA A 226 11.60 15.48 14.56
C ALA A 226 10.21 16.15 14.68
N PHE A 227 9.15 15.40 14.39
CA PHE A 227 7.79 15.90 14.46
C PHE A 227 7.42 16.41 15.87
N ASP A 228 7.76 15.63 16.91
CA ASP A 228 7.45 15.98 18.30
C ASP A 228 8.23 17.23 18.77
N ALA A 229 9.36 17.54 18.14
CA ALA A 229 10.15 18.76 18.41
C ALA A 229 9.63 20.01 17.68
N TRP A 230 8.71 19.88 16.73
CA TRP A 230 8.19 21.01 15.98
C TRP A 230 7.29 21.90 16.85
N PRO A 231 7.18 23.22 16.51
CA PRO A 231 6.17 24.08 17.10
C PRO A 231 4.76 23.47 16.94
N ALA A 232 3.93 23.59 17.98
CA ALA A 232 2.57 23.02 17.97
C ALA A 232 1.69 23.54 16.81
N ARG A 233 1.96 24.76 16.29
CA ARG A 233 1.29 25.30 15.11
C ARG A 233 1.62 24.46 13.87
N LEU A 234 2.90 24.10 13.65
CA LEU A 234 3.32 23.30 12.50
C LEU A 234 2.82 21.86 12.62
N GLN A 235 2.83 21.28 13.82
CA GLN A 235 2.26 19.93 14.03
C GLN A 235 0.78 19.87 13.65
N ARG A 236 -0.03 20.85 14.09
CA ARG A 236 -1.46 20.92 13.72
C ARG A 236 -1.67 21.16 12.23
N ALA A 237 -0.89 22.03 11.62
CA ALA A 237 -0.95 22.29 10.18
C ALA A 237 -0.59 21.04 9.35
N MET A 238 0.44 20.31 9.75
CA MET A 238 0.82 19.04 9.12
C MET A 238 -0.31 18.01 9.23
N GLN A 239 -0.91 17.84 10.42
CA GLN A 239 -2.04 16.94 10.62
C GLN A 239 -3.22 17.32 9.72
N SER A 240 -3.59 18.61 9.67
CA SER A 240 -4.66 19.09 8.79
C SER A 240 -4.33 18.88 7.31
N ALA A 241 -3.10 19.17 6.89
CA ALA A 241 -2.67 18.99 5.50
C ALA A 241 -2.71 17.50 5.10
N ILE A 242 -2.33 16.59 5.98
CA ILE A 242 -2.39 15.14 5.71
C ILE A 242 -3.85 14.67 5.63
N THR A 243 -4.72 15.12 6.52
CA THR A 243 -6.15 14.76 6.48
C THR A 243 -6.77 15.13 5.12
N ASP A 244 -6.52 16.35 4.64
CA ASP A 244 -7.03 16.80 3.34
C ASP A 244 -6.33 16.09 2.17
N ALA A 245 -5.03 15.79 2.30
CA ALA A 245 -4.28 15.05 1.29
C ALA A 245 -4.77 13.60 1.13
N VAL A 246 -5.24 12.95 2.20
CA VAL A 246 -5.86 11.62 2.13
C VAL A 246 -7.15 11.68 1.30
N ALA A 247 -8.01 12.67 1.55
CA ALA A 247 -9.23 12.86 0.75
C ALA A 247 -8.90 13.15 -0.74
N PHE A 248 -7.91 14.01 -0.98
CA PHE A 248 -7.42 14.34 -2.32
C PHE A 248 -6.87 13.11 -3.04
N GLN A 249 -6.03 12.32 -2.39
CA GLN A 249 -5.44 11.10 -2.95
C GLN A 249 -6.51 10.07 -3.33
N ARG A 250 -7.52 9.87 -2.49
CA ARG A 250 -8.65 8.96 -2.77
C ARG A 250 -9.45 9.37 -4.00
N GLY A 251 -9.63 10.69 -4.20
CA GLY A 251 -10.25 11.22 -5.42
C GLY A 251 -9.42 10.90 -6.66
N LEU A 252 -8.10 11.06 -6.58
CA LEU A 252 -7.18 10.73 -7.68
C LEU A 252 -7.16 9.24 -7.97
N HIS A 253 -7.12 8.40 -6.94
CA HIS A 253 -7.04 6.94 -7.05
C HIS A 253 -8.20 6.36 -7.86
N VAL A 254 -9.42 6.87 -7.68
CA VAL A 254 -10.59 6.43 -8.46
C VAL A 254 -10.38 6.64 -9.97
N GLN A 255 -9.76 7.76 -10.35
CA GLN A 255 -9.49 8.05 -11.76
C GLN A 255 -8.29 7.22 -12.26
N GLU A 256 -7.25 7.09 -11.45
CA GLU A 256 -6.07 6.28 -11.79
C GLU A 256 -6.42 4.81 -12.06
N GLU A 257 -7.32 4.20 -11.28
CA GLU A 257 -7.79 2.83 -11.50
C GLU A 257 -8.55 2.70 -12.84
N LYS A 258 -9.42 3.67 -13.16
CA LYS A 258 -10.14 3.69 -14.45
C LYS A 258 -9.20 3.84 -15.64
N ASP A 259 -8.22 4.73 -15.52
CA ASP A 259 -7.26 4.99 -16.62
C ASP A 259 -6.29 3.83 -16.77
N ALA A 260 -5.88 3.20 -15.65
CA ALA A 260 -5.07 2.00 -15.67
C ALA A 260 -5.78 0.83 -16.37
N ARG A 261 -7.07 0.61 -16.07
CA ARG A 261 -7.87 -0.41 -16.78
C ARG A 261 -7.84 -0.19 -18.28
N LYS A 262 -8.13 1.03 -18.74
CA LYS A 262 -8.07 1.37 -20.17
C LYS A 262 -6.68 1.17 -20.78
N GLY A 263 -5.63 1.54 -20.03
CA GLY A 263 -4.26 1.36 -20.47
C GLY A 263 -3.87 -0.12 -20.63
N ILE A 264 -4.32 -0.98 -19.74
CA ILE A 264 -4.13 -2.43 -19.78
C ILE A 264 -4.85 -3.03 -21.00
N GLU A 265 -6.13 -2.66 -21.21
CA GLU A 265 -6.92 -3.10 -22.37
C GLU A 265 -6.32 -2.62 -23.69
N ALA A 266 -5.84 -1.37 -23.75
CA ALA A 266 -5.20 -0.81 -24.94
C ALA A 266 -3.87 -1.48 -25.31
N GLN A 267 -3.20 -2.13 -24.35
CA GLN A 267 -2.01 -2.97 -24.58
C GLN A 267 -2.35 -4.36 -25.13
N GLY A 268 -3.64 -4.67 -25.30
CA GLY A 268 -4.09 -6.01 -25.73
C GLY A 268 -4.03 -7.05 -24.61
N CYS A 269 -3.97 -6.62 -23.34
CA CYS A 269 -4.09 -7.52 -22.21
C CYS A 269 -5.55 -7.90 -21.95
N GLU A 270 -5.75 -9.02 -21.30
CA GLU A 270 -7.07 -9.56 -20.99
C GLU A 270 -7.43 -9.25 -19.53
N ILE A 271 -8.56 -8.56 -19.32
CA ILE A 271 -9.12 -8.32 -17.99
C ILE A 271 -10.22 -9.34 -17.74
N VAL A 272 -10.05 -10.12 -16.68
CA VAL A 272 -10.96 -11.18 -16.24
C VAL A 272 -11.77 -10.68 -15.06
N GLU A 273 -13.06 -10.52 -15.25
CA GLU A 273 -14.00 -10.26 -14.16
C GLU A 273 -14.54 -11.60 -13.65
N LEU A 274 -14.45 -11.81 -12.33
CA LEU A 274 -14.93 -13.01 -11.69
C LEU A 274 -16.44 -12.90 -11.46
N THR A 275 -17.15 -13.97 -11.72
CA THR A 275 -18.54 -14.15 -11.28
C THR A 275 -18.60 -14.29 -9.75
N ALA A 276 -19.80 -14.14 -9.16
CA ALA A 276 -20.00 -14.32 -7.72
C ALA A 276 -19.52 -15.71 -7.26
N GLY A 277 -19.87 -16.78 -8.02
CA GLY A 277 -19.45 -18.14 -7.68
C GLY A 277 -17.93 -18.35 -7.74
N GLU A 278 -17.24 -17.71 -8.70
CA GLU A 278 -15.78 -17.74 -8.78
C GLU A 278 -15.15 -17.00 -7.59
N HIS A 279 -15.68 -15.82 -7.20
CA HIS A 279 -15.26 -15.12 -5.98
C HIS A 279 -15.46 -15.98 -4.71
N ASP A 280 -16.60 -16.66 -4.61
CA ASP A 280 -16.88 -17.55 -3.47
C ASP A 280 -15.91 -18.72 -3.40
N ALA A 281 -15.47 -19.26 -4.55
CA ALA A 281 -14.45 -20.30 -4.60
C ALA A 281 -13.10 -19.81 -4.05
N PHE A 282 -12.67 -18.59 -4.39
CA PHE A 282 -11.46 -17.98 -3.81
C PHE A 282 -11.60 -17.77 -2.30
N ARG A 283 -12.74 -17.24 -1.84
CA ARG A 283 -13.03 -17.05 -0.41
C ARG A 283 -13.03 -18.36 0.36
N ALA A 284 -13.66 -19.39 -0.17
CA ALA A 284 -13.71 -20.71 0.45
C ALA A 284 -12.32 -21.34 0.59
N ALA A 285 -11.46 -21.19 -0.41
CA ALA A 285 -10.11 -21.75 -0.37
C ALA A 285 -9.23 -21.14 0.74
N VAL A 286 -9.48 -19.88 1.13
CA VAL A 286 -8.70 -19.17 2.18
C VAL A 286 -9.39 -19.18 3.54
N GLN A 287 -10.56 -19.83 3.67
CA GLN A 287 -11.33 -19.88 4.92
C GLN A 287 -10.51 -20.35 6.13
N PRO A 288 -9.60 -21.36 6.02
CA PRO A 288 -8.77 -21.77 7.16
C PRO A 288 -7.93 -20.64 7.75
N LEU A 289 -7.41 -19.72 6.91
CA LEU A 289 -6.65 -18.57 7.38
C LEU A 289 -7.55 -17.57 8.11
N LEU A 290 -8.78 -17.37 7.64
CA LEU A 290 -9.75 -16.46 8.28
C LEU A 290 -10.24 -17.02 9.62
N ASP A 291 -10.38 -18.32 9.75
CA ASP A 291 -10.77 -18.98 11.01
C ASP A 291 -9.65 -18.86 12.06
N ASP A 292 -8.38 -19.03 11.66
CA ASP A 292 -7.21 -18.89 12.53
C ASP A 292 -6.96 -17.43 12.94
N ALA A 293 -7.34 -16.47 12.11
CA ALA A 293 -7.06 -15.04 12.31
C ALA A 293 -7.67 -14.49 13.61
N ARG A 294 -8.88 -14.95 13.99
CA ARG A 294 -9.53 -14.52 15.25
C ARG A 294 -8.73 -14.89 16.48
N GLY A 295 -8.05 -16.04 16.46
CA GLY A 295 -7.15 -16.47 17.53
C GLY A 295 -5.82 -15.70 17.48
N SER A 296 -5.27 -15.50 16.30
CA SER A 296 -3.96 -14.92 16.09
C SER A 296 -3.88 -13.41 16.39
N PHE A 297 -4.93 -12.65 16.01
CA PHE A 297 -4.98 -11.19 16.21
C PHE A 297 -5.72 -10.76 17.48
N GLY A 298 -6.43 -11.69 18.13
CA GLY A 298 -7.28 -11.41 19.29
C GLY A 298 -8.65 -10.86 18.91
N ARG A 299 -9.63 -11.12 19.78
CA ARG A 299 -11.04 -10.78 19.53
C ARG A 299 -11.28 -9.28 19.41
N ASP A 300 -10.60 -8.48 20.24
CA ASP A 300 -10.82 -7.04 20.31
C ASP A 300 -10.35 -6.35 19.02
N LEU A 301 -9.16 -6.71 18.51
CA LEU A 301 -8.66 -6.15 17.26
C LEU A 301 -9.51 -6.62 16.07
N PHE A 302 -9.90 -7.89 16.06
CA PHE A 302 -10.74 -8.44 15.00
C PHE A 302 -12.13 -7.80 14.95
N ALA A 303 -12.70 -7.42 16.09
CA ALA A 303 -14.00 -6.74 16.16
C ALA A 303 -13.99 -5.34 15.49
N LEU A 304 -12.81 -4.73 15.33
CA LEU A 304 -12.66 -3.42 14.66
C LEU A 304 -12.65 -3.51 13.13
N THR A 305 -12.69 -4.72 12.57
CA THR A 305 -12.71 -4.92 11.10
C THR A 305 -14.12 -4.96 10.50
N SER A 306 -15.16 -4.86 11.36
CA SER A 306 -16.58 -5.01 11.02
C SER A 306 -17.23 -3.67 10.69
#